data_29632aea7071ff16a0c387e300141b6d
#
_entry.id   29632aea7071ff16a0c387e300141b6d
#
_cell.length_a   1.000
_cell.length_b   1.000
_cell.length_c   1.000
_cell.angle_alpha   90.00
_cell.angle_beta   90.00
_cell.angle_gamma   90.00
#
_symmetry.space_group_name_H-M   'P 1'
#
loop_
_entity.id
_entity.type
_entity.pdbx_description
1 polymer ?
#
loop_
_entity_poly.entity_id
_entity_poly.type
_entity_poly.pdbx_seq_one_letter_code
_entity_poly.pdbx_strand_id
1 'polypeptide(L)'
;MTVSEFAASEFAEGAHALDRTSTTPLWAQLDAELRRRMELGQFADRFPTDRELMEVYDVSRHTARHAVSQLGADGILRRSRGIGTSVDRRTFERSLGSLYSLFQVVEESGVAQRSEVRELGLVTDPEAAEQLGLDAAAPLVLIDRLRWAGDEPLAIDRTWLPADIAEPLLAVDFARTSLYSELDRAAGMRPNAGWERIHPGIPTDDERRSLRLDAGEAVFSIERLGTYNGDALEWRVTTIRGDRFTLVADWTAGQRNELRPHMLVV
;
A
#
# COMPACT_ATOMS: atom_id res chain seq x y z
N MET A 1 6.30 -4.51 38.36
CA MET A 1 6.24 -4.50 36.88
C MET A 1 7.62 -4.85 36.35
N THR A 2 7.75 -5.98 35.70
CA THR A 2 9.02 -6.41 35.12
C THR A 2 9.22 -5.76 33.75
N VAL A 3 10.47 -5.65 33.30
CA VAL A 3 10.82 -5.10 31.97
C VAL A 3 10.00 -5.78 30.83
N SER A 4 9.59 -7.04 31.05
CA SER A 4 8.76 -7.83 30.11
C SER A 4 7.30 -7.36 30.06
N GLU A 5 6.72 -6.89 31.17
CA GLU A 5 5.34 -6.39 31.22
C GLU A 5 5.21 -4.99 30.59
N PHE A 6 6.25 -4.18 30.70
CA PHE A 6 6.30 -2.86 30.06
C PHE A 6 6.38 -2.98 28.52
N ALA A 7 7.20 -3.91 28.02
CA ALA A 7 7.37 -4.16 26.59
C ALA A 7 6.11 -4.76 25.93
N ALA A 8 5.37 -5.60 26.65
CA ALA A 8 4.10 -6.17 26.17
C ALA A 8 2.99 -5.11 26.09
N SER A 9 2.97 -4.14 27.00
CA SER A 9 2.00 -3.03 27.01
C SER A 9 2.22 -2.08 25.86
N GLU A 10 3.46 -1.71 25.56
CA GLU A 10 3.80 -0.86 24.43
C GLU A 10 3.52 -1.52 23.08
N PHE A 11 3.73 -2.83 22.99
CA PHE A 11 3.42 -3.62 21.81
C PHE A 11 1.92 -3.82 21.58
N ALA A 12 1.10 -3.83 22.63
CA ALA A 12 -0.36 -3.96 22.51
C ALA A 12 -1.02 -2.69 21.95
N GLU A 13 -0.36 -1.53 22.04
CA GLU A 13 -0.90 -0.28 21.55
C GLU A 13 -1.03 -0.30 20.01
N GLY A 14 -2.22 -0.01 19.50
CA GLY A 14 -2.54 -0.03 18.08
C GLY A 14 -2.72 -1.42 17.45
N ALA A 15 -2.77 -2.50 18.25
CA ALA A 15 -3.07 -3.83 17.76
C ALA A 15 -4.56 -4.01 17.52
N HIS A 16 -4.93 -4.47 16.32
CA HIS A 16 -6.31 -4.85 15.99
C HIS A 16 -6.57 -6.31 16.38
N ALA A 17 -7.74 -6.56 16.97
CA ALA A 17 -8.16 -7.92 17.30
C ALA A 17 -8.39 -8.74 16.02
N LEU A 18 -8.01 -10.04 16.06
CA LEU A 18 -8.27 -10.95 14.94
C LEU A 18 -9.71 -11.48 15.00
N ASP A 19 -10.37 -11.54 13.84
CA ASP A 19 -11.73 -12.06 13.72
C ASP A 19 -11.73 -13.59 13.65
N ARG A 20 -12.21 -14.21 14.72
CA ARG A 20 -12.31 -15.69 14.84
C ARG A 20 -13.50 -16.28 14.09
N THR A 21 -14.40 -15.42 13.60
CA THR A 21 -15.58 -15.84 12.83
C THR A 21 -15.34 -15.79 11.33
N SER A 22 -14.28 -15.13 10.90
CA SER A 22 -13.87 -15.02 9.49
C SER A 22 -13.43 -16.36 8.91
N THR A 23 -13.69 -16.56 7.62
CA THR A 23 -13.16 -17.69 6.84
C THR A 23 -11.65 -17.60 6.59
N THR A 24 -11.06 -16.42 6.79
CA THR A 24 -9.61 -16.20 6.66
C THR A 24 -8.88 -16.83 7.84
N PRO A 25 -7.89 -17.71 7.62
CA PRO A 25 -7.14 -18.34 8.70
C PRO A 25 -6.45 -17.30 9.61
N LEU A 26 -6.45 -17.55 10.93
CA LEU A 26 -5.86 -16.62 11.92
C LEU A 26 -4.40 -16.25 11.64
N TRP A 27 -3.59 -17.15 11.07
CA TRP A 27 -2.22 -16.84 10.71
C TRP A 27 -2.14 -15.81 9.56
N ALA A 28 -3.08 -15.86 8.62
CA ALA A 28 -3.14 -14.90 7.50
C ALA A 28 -3.63 -13.52 7.96
N GLN A 29 -4.60 -13.50 8.88
CA GLN A 29 -5.03 -12.26 9.53
C GLN A 29 -3.90 -11.64 10.36
N LEU A 30 -3.15 -12.45 11.09
CA LEU A 30 -1.98 -11.99 11.85
C LEU A 30 -0.87 -11.47 10.94
N ASP A 31 -0.58 -12.15 9.83
CA ASP A 31 0.39 -11.68 8.82
C ASP A 31 -0.01 -10.30 8.29
N ALA A 32 -1.28 -10.13 7.89
CA ALA A 32 -1.81 -8.86 7.40
C ALA A 32 -1.71 -7.74 8.47
N GLU A 33 -2.08 -8.04 9.72
CA GLU A 33 -1.99 -7.09 10.82
C GLU A 33 -0.54 -6.69 11.13
N LEU A 34 0.40 -7.63 11.10
CA LEU A 34 1.81 -7.32 11.30
C LEU A 34 2.36 -6.45 10.17
N ARG A 35 1.97 -6.68 8.91
CA ARG A 35 2.32 -5.81 7.77
C ARG A 35 1.78 -4.41 7.97
N ARG A 36 0.49 -4.28 8.31
CA ARG A 36 -0.13 -2.98 8.63
C ARG A 36 0.66 -2.20 9.70
N ARG A 37 1.07 -2.87 10.77
CA ARG A 37 1.82 -2.23 11.86
C ARG A 37 3.24 -1.82 11.45
N MET A 38 3.89 -2.62 10.59
CA MET A 38 5.19 -2.26 10.00
C MET A 38 5.07 -1.00 9.13
N GLU A 39 3.98 -0.87 8.37
CA GLU A 39 3.70 0.29 7.53
C GLU A 39 3.49 1.57 8.33
N LEU A 40 2.90 1.46 9.53
CA LEU A 40 2.78 2.56 10.48
C LEU A 40 4.11 2.91 11.17
N GLY A 41 5.22 2.30 10.73
CA GLY A 41 6.54 2.51 11.30
C GLY A 41 6.76 1.83 12.67
N GLN A 42 5.79 1.05 13.13
CA GLN A 42 5.97 0.25 14.34
C GLN A 42 7.01 -0.85 14.06
N PHE A 43 7.68 -1.33 15.09
CA PHE A 43 8.79 -2.29 14.99
C PHE A 43 10.08 -1.72 14.37
N ALA A 44 10.28 -0.39 14.41
CA ALA A 44 11.50 0.26 13.94
C ALA A 44 12.74 -0.24 14.72
N ASP A 45 12.60 -0.40 16.03
CA ASP A 45 13.69 -0.78 16.92
C ASP A 45 13.84 -2.30 17.07
N ARG A 46 12.71 -3.02 17.14
CA ARG A 46 12.70 -4.48 17.18
C ARG A 46 11.37 -5.07 16.73
N PHE A 47 11.43 -6.26 16.14
CA PHE A 47 10.24 -7.06 15.84
C PHE A 47 9.82 -7.88 17.07
N PRO A 48 8.51 -8.04 17.35
CA PRO A 48 8.02 -8.78 18.50
C PRO A 48 8.41 -10.27 18.46
N THR A 49 8.57 -10.84 19.64
CA THR A 49 8.83 -12.27 19.81
C THR A 49 7.57 -13.11 19.59
N ASP A 50 7.73 -14.40 19.28
CA ASP A 50 6.60 -15.34 19.19
C ASP A 50 5.70 -15.29 20.44
N ARG A 51 6.29 -15.08 21.63
CA ARG A 51 5.56 -15.00 22.90
C ARG A 51 4.70 -13.74 22.99
N GLU A 52 5.25 -12.58 22.64
CA GLU A 52 4.52 -11.31 22.62
C GLU A 52 3.37 -11.36 21.62
N LEU A 53 3.58 -11.97 20.44
CA LEU A 53 2.52 -12.18 19.45
C LEU A 53 1.39 -13.05 19.99
N MET A 54 1.73 -14.14 20.69
CA MET A 54 0.73 -15.01 21.31
C MET A 54 -0.09 -14.29 22.39
N GLU A 55 0.56 -13.47 23.22
CA GLU A 55 -0.08 -12.74 24.32
C GLU A 55 -1.00 -11.63 23.79
N VAL A 56 -0.56 -10.84 22.79
CA VAL A 56 -1.33 -9.68 22.27
C VAL A 56 -2.49 -10.11 21.40
N TYR A 57 -2.28 -11.11 20.52
CA TYR A 57 -3.32 -11.54 19.56
C TYR A 57 -4.10 -12.77 20.00
N ASP A 58 -3.82 -13.31 21.18
CA ASP A 58 -4.42 -14.53 21.73
C ASP A 58 -4.42 -15.68 20.71
N VAL A 59 -3.24 -15.95 20.12
CA VAL A 59 -3.06 -17.01 19.12
C VAL A 59 -2.13 -18.12 19.63
N SER A 60 -2.24 -19.31 19.00
CA SER A 60 -1.32 -20.40 19.30
C SER A 60 0.09 -20.09 18.82
N ARG A 61 1.10 -20.74 19.45
CA ARG A 61 2.49 -20.64 18.98
C ARG A 61 2.65 -21.05 17.51
N HIS A 62 1.89 -22.04 17.06
CA HIS A 62 1.91 -22.47 15.68
C HIS A 62 1.40 -21.36 14.74
N THR A 63 0.31 -20.69 15.09
CA THR A 63 -0.27 -19.56 14.33
C THR A 63 0.73 -18.41 14.25
N ALA A 64 1.30 -17.98 15.40
CA ALA A 64 2.30 -16.91 15.42
C ALA A 64 3.53 -17.26 14.57
N ARG A 65 4.08 -18.47 14.72
CA ARG A 65 5.25 -18.91 13.93
C ARG A 65 4.96 -19.04 12.45
N HIS A 66 3.75 -19.43 12.06
CA HIS A 66 3.36 -19.52 10.65
C HIS A 66 3.34 -18.13 10.03
N ALA A 67 2.69 -17.14 10.66
CA ALA A 67 2.68 -15.76 10.19
C ALA A 67 4.12 -15.19 10.06
N VAL A 68 4.94 -15.34 11.13
CA VAL A 68 6.34 -14.89 11.11
C VAL A 68 7.18 -15.62 10.05
N SER A 69 6.88 -16.90 9.77
CA SER A 69 7.58 -17.68 8.73
C SER A 69 7.23 -17.18 7.32
N GLN A 70 5.99 -16.76 7.09
CA GLN A 70 5.58 -16.15 5.82
C GLN A 70 6.31 -14.81 5.59
N LEU A 71 6.31 -13.92 6.58
CA LEU A 71 7.08 -12.67 6.54
C LEU A 71 8.59 -12.92 6.30
N GLY A 72 9.13 -14.01 6.86
CA GLY A 72 10.50 -14.42 6.62
C GLY A 72 10.74 -14.99 5.22
N ALA A 73 9.78 -15.75 4.67
CA ALA A 73 9.83 -16.28 3.30
C ALA A 73 9.75 -15.16 2.26
N ASP A 74 8.99 -14.10 2.56
CA ASP A 74 8.90 -12.89 1.75
C ASP A 74 10.14 -11.96 1.93
N GLY A 75 11.11 -12.36 2.76
CA GLY A 75 12.33 -11.59 3.03
C GLY A 75 12.14 -10.35 3.88
N ILE A 76 10.91 -10.09 4.37
CA ILE A 76 10.56 -8.92 5.18
C ILE A 76 11.25 -8.95 6.54
N LEU A 77 11.45 -10.16 7.09
CA LEU A 77 12.12 -10.33 8.37
C LEU A 77 13.50 -10.95 8.20
N ARG A 78 14.50 -10.33 8.85
CA ARG A 78 15.85 -10.85 8.97
C ARG A 78 16.12 -11.37 10.38
N ARG A 79 16.55 -12.62 10.50
CA ARG A 79 17.05 -13.18 11.75
C ARG A 79 18.56 -13.02 11.86
N SER A 80 19.00 -12.34 12.91
CA SER A 80 20.42 -12.19 13.23
C SER A 80 20.71 -12.91 14.55
N ARG A 81 21.73 -13.81 14.56
CA ARG A 81 22.14 -14.53 15.79
C ARG A 81 22.56 -13.52 16.85
N GLY A 82 21.92 -13.58 18.03
CA GLY A 82 22.24 -12.73 19.19
C GLY A 82 21.55 -11.35 19.19
N ILE A 83 20.98 -10.89 18.06
CA ILE A 83 20.32 -9.58 17.95
C ILE A 83 18.78 -9.73 17.89
N GLY A 84 18.28 -10.90 17.45
CA GLY A 84 16.85 -11.14 17.32
C GLY A 84 16.36 -11.06 15.88
N THR A 85 15.07 -10.77 15.72
CA THR A 85 14.41 -10.57 14.43
C THR A 85 14.21 -9.07 14.20
N SER A 86 14.62 -8.58 13.05
CA SER A 86 14.42 -7.19 12.60
C SER A 86 13.65 -7.15 11.29
N VAL A 87 12.94 -6.05 11.04
CA VAL A 87 12.29 -5.79 9.76
C VAL A 87 13.34 -5.35 8.76
N ASP A 88 13.42 -6.05 7.62
CA ASP A 88 14.15 -5.54 6.46
C ASP A 88 13.24 -4.56 5.74
N ARG A 89 13.35 -3.28 6.07
CA ARG A 89 12.50 -2.21 5.51
C ARG A 89 12.51 -2.22 3.99
N ARG A 90 13.65 -2.42 3.35
CA ARG A 90 13.75 -2.41 1.87
C ARG A 90 12.93 -3.53 1.24
N THR A 91 12.95 -4.72 1.83
CA THR A 91 12.18 -5.86 1.31
C THR A 91 10.70 -5.72 1.68
N PHE A 92 10.39 -5.18 2.87
CA PHE A 92 9.03 -4.91 3.30
C PHE A 92 8.33 -3.90 2.37
N GLU A 93 8.97 -2.81 2.08
CA GLU A 93 8.50 -1.76 1.16
C GLU A 93 8.25 -2.30 -0.26
N ARG A 94 9.06 -3.28 -0.72
CA ARG A 94 8.85 -3.98 -1.99
C ARG A 94 7.65 -4.92 -1.99
N SER A 95 7.25 -5.48 -0.87
CA SER A 95 6.15 -6.45 -0.77
C SER A 95 4.77 -5.82 -0.73
N LEU A 96 4.68 -4.49 -0.54
CA LEU A 96 3.43 -3.74 -0.47
C LEU A 96 2.76 -3.46 -1.83
N GLY A 97 3.28 -4.05 -2.89
CA GLY A 97 2.80 -3.85 -4.26
C GLY A 97 3.57 -2.76 -5.02
N SER A 98 3.72 -2.99 -6.32
CA SER A 98 4.66 -2.25 -7.17
C SER A 98 4.46 -0.74 -7.24
N LEU A 99 3.27 -0.22 -6.91
CA LEU A 99 2.98 1.22 -6.96
C LEU A 99 3.21 1.98 -5.65
N TYR A 100 3.02 1.32 -4.51
CA TYR A 100 3.42 1.93 -3.24
C TYR A 100 4.95 2.16 -3.24
N SER A 101 5.67 1.22 -3.86
CA SER A 101 7.12 1.33 -4.04
C SER A 101 7.54 2.38 -5.06
N LEU A 102 6.68 2.80 -6.02
CA LEU A 102 7.05 3.81 -7.01
C LEU A 102 7.38 5.15 -6.35
N PHE A 103 6.55 5.59 -5.43
CA PHE A 103 6.78 6.85 -4.71
C PHE A 103 7.92 6.73 -3.70
N GLN A 104 8.12 5.57 -3.10
CA GLN A 104 9.28 5.30 -2.26
C GLN A 104 10.57 5.25 -3.06
N VAL A 105 10.55 4.68 -4.26
CA VAL A 105 11.72 4.71 -5.17
C VAL A 105 12.14 6.14 -5.51
N VAL A 106 11.18 7.06 -5.68
CA VAL A 106 11.47 8.49 -5.86
C VAL A 106 12.11 9.07 -4.60
N GLU A 107 11.55 8.81 -3.42
CA GLU A 107 12.12 9.28 -2.13
C GLU A 107 13.50 8.66 -1.84
N GLU A 108 13.68 7.36 -2.11
CA GLU A 108 14.97 6.66 -1.97
C GLU A 108 16.04 7.20 -2.92
N SER A 109 15.66 7.76 -4.07
CA SER A 109 16.58 8.44 -4.97
C SER A 109 17.03 9.82 -4.46
N GLY A 110 16.51 10.26 -3.30
CA GLY A 110 16.82 11.56 -2.70
C GLY A 110 16.06 12.73 -3.34
N VAL A 111 15.11 12.46 -4.22
CA VAL A 111 14.26 13.46 -4.86
C VAL A 111 13.04 13.74 -3.99
N ALA A 112 12.79 15.01 -3.68
CA ALA A 112 11.63 15.41 -2.91
C ALA A 112 10.33 15.09 -3.68
N GLN A 113 9.43 14.34 -3.04
CA GLN A 113 8.12 14.05 -3.57
C GLN A 113 7.09 15.05 -3.01
N ARG A 114 6.19 15.51 -3.87
CA ARG A 114 5.00 16.25 -3.45
C ARG A 114 3.77 15.80 -4.23
N SER A 115 2.60 16.02 -3.64
CA SER A 115 1.31 15.79 -4.29
C SER A 115 0.56 17.10 -4.40
N GLU A 116 -0.09 17.29 -5.54
CA GLU A 116 -1.03 18.38 -5.77
C GLU A 116 -2.41 17.76 -5.95
N VAL A 117 -3.36 18.11 -5.09
CA VAL A 117 -4.74 17.63 -5.19
C VAL A 117 -5.42 18.40 -6.30
N ARG A 118 -5.84 17.71 -7.35
CA ARG A 118 -6.57 18.27 -8.50
C ARG A 118 -8.07 18.26 -8.23
N GLU A 119 -8.56 17.17 -7.64
CA GLU A 119 -9.96 17.00 -7.27
C GLU A 119 -10.06 16.13 -6.01
N LEU A 120 -10.95 16.52 -5.10
CA LEU A 120 -11.36 15.75 -3.94
C LEU A 120 -12.84 16.03 -3.72
N GLY A 121 -13.68 15.02 -3.89
CA GLY A 121 -15.12 15.22 -3.77
C GLY A 121 -15.95 13.95 -3.89
N LEU A 122 -17.25 14.11 -3.64
CA LEU A 122 -18.24 13.07 -3.93
C LEU A 122 -18.57 13.14 -5.42
N VAL A 123 -18.50 11.97 -6.06
CA VAL A 123 -18.82 11.80 -7.48
C VAL A 123 -19.74 10.59 -7.71
N THR A 124 -20.34 10.54 -8.88
CA THR A 124 -20.96 9.33 -9.42
C THR A 124 -20.19 8.96 -10.68
N ASP A 125 -19.57 7.79 -10.69
CA ASP A 125 -18.78 7.28 -11.81
C ASP A 125 -19.19 5.82 -12.05
N PRO A 126 -20.02 5.55 -13.08
CA PRO A 126 -20.53 4.21 -13.34
C PRO A 126 -19.43 3.18 -13.66
N GLU A 127 -18.32 3.60 -14.30
CA GLU A 127 -17.22 2.71 -14.64
C GLU A 127 -16.45 2.31 -13.37
N ALA A 128 -16.12 3.27 -12.51
CA ALA A 128 -15.48 3.01 -11.24
C ALA A 128 -16.38 2.20 -10.28
N ALA A 129 -17.69 2.47 -10.26
CA ALA A 129 -18.67 1.72 -9.48
C ALA A 129 -18.73 0.25 -9.92
N GLU A 130 -18.71 -0.03 -11.22
CA GLU A 130 -18.65 -1.40 -11.76
C GLU A 130 -17.39 -2.15 -11.29
N GLN A 131 -16.23 -1.49 -11.33
CA GLN A 131 -14.98 -2.10 -10.84
C GLN A 131 -15.01 -2.41 -9.35
N LEU A 132 -15.72 -1.58 -8.57
CA LEU A 132 -15.93 -1.77 -7.13
C LEU A 132 -17.07 -2.75 -6.81
N GLY A 133 -17.79 -3.26 -7.83
CA GLY A 133 -18.93 -4.16 -7.65
C GLY A 133 -20.17 -3.46 -7.06
N LEU A 134 -20.30 -2.14 -7.25
CA LEU A 134 -21.37 -1.30 -6.74
C LEU A 134 -22.40 -0.96 -7.82
N ASP A 135 -23.56 -0.43 -7.40
CA ASP A 135 -24.54 0.14 -8.32
C ASP A 135 -23.94 1.32 -9.09
N ALA A 136 -24.28 1.45 -10.37
CA ALA A 136 -23.76 2.51 -11.25
C ALA A 136 -24.04 3.93 -10.75
N ALA A 137 -25.05 4.12 -9.91
CA ALA A 137 -25.38 5.38 -9.25
C ALA A 137 -24.83 5.52 -7.84
N ALA A 138 -24.03 4.55 -7.36
CA ALA A 138 -23.45 4.61 -6.02
C ALA A 138 -22.55 5.84 -5.85
N PRO A 139 -22.65 6.56 -4.72
CA PRO A 139 -21.77 7.67 -4.43
C PRO A 139 -20.37 7.16 -4.12
N LEU A 140 -19.36 7.79 -4.73
CA LEU A 140 -17.94 7.49 -4.54
C LEU A 140 -17.21 8.75 -4.09
N VAL A 141 -16.16 8.57 -3.31
CA VAL A 141 -15.15 9.61 -3.05
C VAL A 141 -14.06 9.50 -4.11
N LEU A 142 -13.89 10.54 -4.91
CA LEU A 142 -12.77 10.69 -5.84
C LEU A 142 -11.64 11.47 -5.18
N ILE A 143 -10.42 10.96 -5.33
CA ILE A 143 -9.17 11.64 -4.99
C ILE A 143 -8.30 11.65 -6.24
N ASP A 144 -8.23 12.78 -6.94
CA ASP A 144 -7.36 12.98 -8.11
C ASP A 144 -6.16 13.83 -7.71
N ARG A 145 -4.94 13.30 -7.94
CA ARG A 145 -3.69 13.95 -7.55
C ARG A 145 -2.68 13.94 -8.68
N LEU A 146 -2.01 15.06 -8.87
CA LEU A 146 -0.78 15.13 -9.64
C LEU A 146 0.42 14.90 -8.72
N ARG A 147 1.23 13.92 -9.06
CA ARG A 147 2.43 13.52 -8.31
C ARG A 147 3.66 14.12 -8.97
N TRP A 148 4.53 14.69 -8.16
CA TRP A 148 5.76 15.35 -8.59
C TRP A 148 6.98 14.65 -8.01
N ALA A 149 8.04 14.60 -8.80
CA ALA A 149 9.38 14.24 -8.38
C ALA A 149 10.27 15.48 -8.55
N GLY A 150 10.62 16.15 -7.46
CA GLY A 150 11.21 17.48 -7.53
C GLY A 150 10.26 18.47 -8.21
N ASP A 151 10.74 19.12 -9.27
CA ASP A 151 9.99 20.12 -10.06
C ASP A 151 9.31 19.53 -11.30
N GLU A 152 9.37 18.22 -11.49
CA GLU A 152 8.76 17.55 -12.64
C GLU A 152 7.51 16.76 -12.28
N PRO A 153 6.42 16.90 -13.05
CA PRO A 153 5.24 16.06 -12.88
C PRO A 153 5.57 14.64 -13.33
N LEU A 154 5.22 13.67 -12.49
CA LEU A 154 5.56 12.26 -12.68
C LEU A 154 4.36 11.41 -13.06
N ALA A 155 3.26 11.56 -12.34
CA ALA A 155 2.08 10.73 -12.52
C ALA A 155 0.79 11.46 -12.12
N ILE A 156 -0.32 11.03 -12.71
CA ILE A 156 -1.68 11.35 -12.26
C ILE A 156 -2.24 10.12 -11.59
N ASP A 157 -2.79 10.28 -10.40
CA ASP A 157 -3.26 9.21 -9.52
C ASP A 157 -4.72 9.48 -9.15
N ARG A 158 -5.66 8.78 -9.81
CA ARG A 158 -7.10 8.86 -9.54
C ARG A 158 -7.53 7.65 -8.75
N THR A 159 -8.16 7.89 -7.60
CA THR A 159 -8.64 6.83 -6.73
C THR A 159 -10.10 7.06 -6.39
N TRP A 160 -10.92 6.04 -6.58
CA TRP A 160 -12.33 6.00 -6.18
C TRP A 160 -12.50 5.03 -5.03
N LEU A 161 -13.27 5.45 -4.02
CA LEU A 161 -13.59 4.65 -2.85
C LEU A 161 -15.11 4.73 -2.59
N PRO A 162 -15.74 3.67 -2.04
CA PRO A 162 -17.13 3.73 -1.60
C PRO A 162 -17.33 4.88 -0.60
N ALA A 163 -18.35 5.73 -0.82
CA ALA A 163 -18.55 6.93 -0.01
C ALA A 163 -18.89 6.63 1.45
N ASP A 164 -19.58 5.54 1.72
CA ASP A 164 -19.94 5.09 3.07
C ASP A 164 -18.71 4.82 3.96
N ILE A 165 -17.57 4.48 3.34
CA ILE A 165 -16.29 4.26 4.04
C ILE A 165 -15.43 5.53 4.02
N ALA A 166 -15.42 6.22 2.87
CA ALA A 166 -14.39 7.22 2.56
C ALA A 166 -14.85 8.68 2.75
N GLU A 167 -16.12 8.95 3.08
CA GLU A 167 -16.62 10.32 3.30
C GLU A 167 -15.77 11.13 4.31
N PRO A 168 -15.27 10.56 5.43
CA PRO A 168 -14.37 11.29 6.33
C PRO A 168 -13.09 11.80 5.69
N LEU A 169 -12.65 11.21 4.56
CA LEU A 169 -11.45 11.60 3.85
C LEU A 169 -11.60 12.93 3.09
N LEU A 170 -12.82 13.42 2.89
CA LEU A 170 -13.09 14.70 2.23
C LEU A 170 -12.51 15.92 2.98
N ALA A 171 -12.22 15.75 4.28
CA ALA A 171 -11.62 16.79 5.12
C ALA A 171 -10.07 16.70 5.20
N VAL A 172 -9.45 15.78 4.46
CA VAL A 172 -8.01 15.49 4.56
C VAL A 172 -7.20 16.31 3.55
N ASP A 173 -6.08 16.89 4.01
CA ASP A 173 -5.08 17.52 3.11
C ASP A 173 -4.14 16.45 2.52
N PHE A 174 -4.54 15.87 1.40
CA PHE A 174 -3.74 14.86 0.69
C PHE A 174 -2.46 15.37 0.03
N ALA A 175 -2.16 16.65 0.11
CA ALA A 175 -0.85 17.16 -0.29
C ALA A 175 0.27 16.70 0.67
N ARG A 176 -0.08 16.35 1.91
CA ARG A 176 0.85 16.10 3.02
C ARG A 176 0.78 14.70 3.62
N THR A 177 -0.17 13.88 3.20
CA THR A 177 -0.38 12.55 3.79
C THR A 177 -0.67 11.49 2.75
N SER A 178 -0.53 10.23 3.15
CA SER A 178 -0.85 9.10 2.28
C SER A 178 -2.32 8.68 2.41
N LEU A 179 -2.92 8.23 1.31
CA LEU A 179 -4.30 7.72 1.32
C LEU A 179 -4.48 6.60 2.35
N TYR A 180 -3.58 5.62 2.35
CA TYR A 180 -3.76 4.46 3.21
C TYR A 180 -3.60 4.78 4.70
N SER A 181 -2.74 5.74 5.06
CA SER A 181 -2.64 6.20 6.44
C SER A 181 -3.92 6.87 6.91
N GLU A 182 -4.55 7.65 6.05
CA GLU A 182 -5.79 8.34 6.39
C GLU A 182 -6.99 7.39 6.39
N LEU A 183 -7.04 6.42 5.46
CA LEU A 183 -8.09 5.41 5.41
C LEU A 183 -8.03 4.49 6.65
N ASP A 184 -6.83 4.10 7.06
CA ASP A 184 -6.63 3.33 8.30
C ASP A 184 -7.08 4.12 9.53
N ARG A 185 -6.71 5.40 9.60
CA ARG A 185 -7.11 6.29 10.69
C ARG A 185 -8.61 6.54 10.77
N ALA A 186 -9.26 6.70 9.61
CA ALA A 186 -10.68 7.04 9.52
C ALA A 186 -11.60 5.83 9.66
N ALA A 187 -11.24 4.69 9.08
CA ALA A 187 -12.09 3.51 8.97
C ALA A 187 -11.44 2.22 9.52
N GLY A 188 -10.17 2.25 9.96
CA GLY A 188 -9.46 1.04 10.35
C GLY A 188 -9.22 0.05 9.20
N MET A 189 -9.24 0.54 7.95
CA MET A 189 -9.18 -0.28 6.75
C MET A 189 -7.99 0.09 5.90
N ARG A 190 -7.34 -0.94 5.33
CA ARG A 190 -6.33 -0.81 4.27
C ARG A 190 -6.51 -1.98 3.31
N PRO A 191 -6.27 -1.79 2.01
CA PRO A 191 -6.24 -2.93 1.10
C PRO A 191 -5.22 -3.97 1.59
N ASN A 192 -5.66 -5.22 1.74
CA ASN A 192 -4.83 -6.34 2.15
C ASN A 192 -4.68 -7.40 1.06
N ALA A 193 -5.40 -7.22 -0.05
CA ALA A 193 -5.30 -8.02 -1.27
C ALA A 193 -5.76 -7.19 -2.46
N GLY A 194 -5.62 -7.75 -3.67
CA GLY A 194 -6.06 -7.09 -4.89
C GLY A 194 -5.28 -7.54 -6.12
N TRP A 195 -5.43 -6.80 -7.19
CA TRP A 195 -4.66 -7.01 -8.42
C TRP A 195 -4.27 -5.68 -9.07
N GLU A 196 -3.22 -5.72 -9.85
CA GLU A 196 -2.77 -4.62 -10.69
C GLU A 196 -2.62 -5.07 -12.14
N ARG A 197 -2.99 -4.19 -13.06
CA ARG A 197 -2.76 -4.35 -14.49
C ARG A 197 -1.97 -3.15 -15.00
N ILE A 198 -0.86 -3.42 -15.66
CA ILE A 198 0.04 -2.39 -16.19
C ILE A 198 0.04 -2.53 -17.70
N HIS A 199 -0.31 -1.47 -18.41
CA HIS A 199 -0.30 -1.46 -19.87
C HIS A 199 0.19 -0.11 -20.42
N PRO A 200 0.80 -0.10 -21.62
CA PRO A 200 1.16 1.15 -22.28
C PRO A 200 -0.11 1.89 -22.72
N GLY A 201 -0.06 3.21 -22.69
CA GLY A 201 -1.17 4.07 -23.09
C GLY A 201 -0.73 5.29 -23.89
N ILE A 202 -1.69 5.87 -24.58
CA ILE A 202 -1.55 7.19 -25.19
C ILE A 202 -2.25 8.17 -24.24
N PRO A 203 -1.54 9.20 -23.74
CA PRO A 203 -2.14 10.14 -22.82
C PRO A 203 -3.26 10.93 -23.48
N THR A 204 -4.32 11.20 -22.74
CA THR A 204 -5.34 12.20 -23.15
C THR A 204 -4.71 13.59 -23.23
N ASP A 205 -5.40 14.54 -23.84
CA ASP A 205 -4.89 15.92 -23.92
C ASP A 205 -4.73 16.57 -22.54
N ASP A 206 -5.57 16.22 -21.56
CA ASP A 206 -5.46 16.70 -20.20
C ASP A 206 -4.23 16.08 -19.48
N GLU A 207 -4.06 14.78 -19.59
CA GLU A 207 -2.90 14.07 -19.03
C GLU A 207 -1.59 14.58 -19.66
N ARG A 208 -1.59 14.78 -20.99
CA ARG A 208 -0.42 15.35 -21.69
C ARG A 208 -0.03 16.71 -21.15
N ARG A 209 -1.01 17.61 -20.99
CA ARG A 209 -0.76 18.95 -20.42
C ARG A 209 -0.29 18.87 -18.98
N SER A 210 -0.97 18.08 -18.15
CA SER A 210 -0.67 17.96 -16.73
C SER A 210 0.70 17.34 -16.47
N LEU A 211 1.07 16.33 -17.26
CA LEU A 211 2.35 15.64 -17.18
C LEU A 211 3.47 16.32 -17.99
N ARG A 212 3.17 17.41 -18.69
CA ARG A 212 4.11 18.14 -19.56
C ARG A 212 4.78 17.25 -20.61
N LEU A 213 3.99 16.37 -21.24
CA LEU A 213 4.46 15.43 -22.24
C LEU A 213 4.47 16.05 -23.62
N ASP A 214 5.52 15.77 -24.40
CA ASP A 214 5.61 16.13 -25.80
C ASP A 214 4.69 15.24 -26.67
N ALA A 215 4.48 15.68 -27.92
CA ALA A 215 3.68 14.91 -28.87
C ALA A 215 4.38 13.57 -29.18
N GLY A 216 3.66 12.46 -28.98
CA GLY A 216 4.17 11.11 -29.23
C GLY A 216 4.82 10.44 -28.03
N GLU A 217 4.94 11.10 -26.88
CA GLU A 217 5.36 10.46 -25.65
C GLU A 217 4.25 9.56 -25.11
N ALA A 218 4.62 8.33 -24.77
CA ALA A 218 3.74 7.32 -24.20
C ALA A 218 3.68 7.43 -22.68
N VAL A 219 2.63 6.83 -22.13
CA VAL A 219 2.48 6.65 -20.68
C VAL A 219 2.31 5.17 -20.36
N PHE A 220 2.53 4.80 -19.09
CA PHE A 220 1.97 3.58 -18.54
C PHE A 220 0.69 3.92 -17.81
N SER A 221 -0.36 3.13 -18.07
CA SER A 221 -1.58 3.13 -17.29
C SER A 221 -1.56 1.94 -16.36
N ILE A 222 -1.79 2.19 -15.08
CA ILE A 222 -1.80 1.16 -14.04
C ILE A 222 -3.17 1.19 -13.37
N GLU A 223 -3.91 0.12 -13.58
CA GLU A 223 -5.20 -0.13 -12.95
C GLU A 223 -4.98 -0.99 -11.72
N ARG A 224 -5.62 -0.64 -10.61
CA ARG A 224 -5.57 -1.40 -9.36
C ARG A 224 -6.98 -1.53 -8.78
N LEU A 225 -7.34 -2.76 -8.44
CA LEU A 225 -8.42 -3.03 -7.50
C LEU A 225 -7.81 -3.46 -6.18
N GLY A 226 -7.99 -2.66 -5.14
CA GLY A 226 -7.63 -3.00 -3.77
C GLY A 226 -8.83 -3.56 -3.02
N THR A 227 -8.65 -4.65 -2.28
CA THR A 227 -9.69 -5.27 -1.48
C THR A 227 -9.28 -5.34 -0.01
N TYR A 228 -10.27 -5.29 0.88
CA TYR A 228 -10.10 -5.51 2.30
C TYR A 228 -10.99 -6.68 2.73
N ASN A 229 -10.38 -7.76 3.23
CA ASN A 229 -11.08 -9.01 3.62
C ASN A 229 -11.98 -9.62 2.54
N GLY A 230 -11.66 -9.37 1.27
CA GLY A 230 -12.40 -9.87 0.11
C GLY A 230 -13.36 -8.86 -0.51
N ASP A 231 -13.71 -7.79 0.19
CA ASP A 231 -14.58 -6.71 -0.32
C ASP A 231 -13.75 -5.65 -1.04
N ALA A 232 -14.27 -5.12 -2.16
CA ALA A 232 -13.62 -4.05 -2.91
C ALA A 232 -13.60 -2.77 -2.07
N LEU A 233 -12.40 -2.19 -1.89
CA LEU A 233 -12.18 -1.01 -1.07
C LEU A 233 -11.75 0.20 -1.90
N GLU A 234 -10.93 0.00 -2.92
CA GLU A 234 -10.49 1.05 -3.81
C GLU A 234 -10.42 0.57 -5.27
N TRP A 235 -10.81 1.43 -6.17
CA TRP A 235 -10.43 1.41 -7.57
C TRP A 235 -9.48 2.56 -7.85
N ARG A 236 -8.35 2.27 -8.51
CA ARG A 236 -7.35 3.29 -8.80
C ARG A 236 -6.84 3.15 -10.22
N VAL A 237 -6.68 4.28 -10.88
CA VAL A 237 -6.01 4.40 -12.17
C VAL A 237 -4.87 5.41 -12.02
N THR A 238 -3.65 4.96 -12.30
CA THR A 238 -2.46 5.81 -12.27
C THR A 238 -1.87 5.89 -13.67
N THR A 239 -1.77 7.12 -14.20
CA THR A 239 -1.08 7.41 -15.47
C THR A 239 0.32 7.92 -15.16
N ILE A 240 1.35 7.20 -15.60
CA ILE A 240 2.77 7.52 -15.33
C ILE A 240 3.48 7.84 -16.63
N ARG A 241 4.33 8.85 -16.64
CA ARG A 241 5.23 9.17 -17.74
C ARG A 241 6.08 7.97 -18.14
N GLY A 242 6.04 7.59 -19.43
CA GLY A 242 6.76 6.43 -19.94
C GLY A 242 8.29 6.63 -20.00
N ASP A 243 8.74 7.88 -20.14
CA ASP A 243 10.17 8.24 -20.12
C ASP A 243 10.80 8.18 -18.72
N ARG A 244 9.98 8.09 -17.66
CA ARG A 244 10.42 8.07 -16.25
C ARG A 244 10.17 6.73 -15.55
N PHE A 245 9.51 5.79 -16.22
CA PHE A 245 9.10 4.54 -15.61
C PHE A 245 9.60 3.33 -16.40
N THR A 246 10.19 2.36 -15.71
CA THR A 246 10.62 1.09 -16.28
C THR A 246 10.24 -0.05 -15.36
N LEU A 247 9.79 -1.15 -15.93
CA LEU A 247 9.57 -2.39 -15.21
C LEU A 247 10.79 -3.30 -15.39
N VAL A 248 11.42 -3.66 -14.29
CA VAL A 248 12.55 -4.61 -14.27
C VAL A 248 12.06 -5.94 -13.71
N ALA A 249 12.24 -7.02 -14.46
CA ALA A 249 11.96 -8.37 -14.02
C ALA A 249 13.28 -9.06 -13.64
N ASP A 250 13.46 -9.38 -12.38
CA ASP A 250 14.52 -10.27 -11.91
C ASP A 250 13.97 -11.70 -11.87
N TRP A 251 14.70 -12.62 -12.43
CA TRP A 251 14.30 -14.02 -12.42
C TRP A 251 15.47 -14.96 -12.17
N THR A 252 15.21 -15.93 -11.30
CA THR A 252 16.15 -16.98 -10.95
C THR A 252 15.44 -18.32 -11.18
N ALA A 253 16.12 -19.30 -11.77
CA ALA A 253 15.55 -20.60 -12.02
C ALA A 253 15.04 -21.23 -10.71
N GLY A 254 13.76 -21.60 -10.67
CA GLY A 254 13.09 -22.22 -9.52
C GLY A 254 12.52 -21.24 -8.47
N GLN A 255 12.58 -19.95 -8.68
CA GLN A 255 11.93 -18.93 -7.84
C GLN A 255 10.81 -18.21 -8.59
N ARG A 256 9.88 -17.56 -7.87
CA ARG A 256 8.89 -16.67 -8.48
C ARG A 256 9.61 -15.45 -9.04
N ASN A 257 9.24 -15.07 -10.26
CA ASN A 257 9.72 -13.82 -10.86
C ASN A 257 9.15 -12.64 -10.09
N GLU A 258 10.01 -11.70 -9.70
CA GLU A 258 9.59 -10.42 -9.15
C GLU A 258 9.66 -9.35 -10.24
N LEU A 259 8.55 -8.62 -10.41
CA LEU A 259 8.50 -7.42 -11.23
C LEU A 259 8.74 -6.22 -10.32
N ARG A 260 9.73 -5.39 -10.64
CA ARG A 260 10.04 -4.18 -9.87
C ARG A 260 9.91 -2.94 -10.74
N PRO A 261 9.20 -1.92 -10.29
CA PRO A 261 9.27 -0.61 -10.91
C PRO A 261 10.65 0.02 -10.67
N HIS A 262 11.14 0.72 -11.67
CA HIS A 262 12.36 1.51 -11.58
C HIS A 262 12.11 2.88 -12.17
N MET A 263 12.53 3.92 -11.45
CA MET A 263 12.43 5.29 -11.91
C MET A 263 13.72 5.73 -12.56
N LEU A 264 13.60 6.29 -13.75
CA LEU A 264 14.72 6.96 -14.42
C LEU A 264 14.76 8.40 -13.89
N VAL A 265 15.61 8.63 -12.89
CA VAL A 265 15.91 9.98 -12.41
C VAL A 265 17.00 10.54 -13.32
N VAL A 266 16.70 11.64 -14.01
CA VAL A 266 17.68 12.38 -14.83
C VAL A 266 18.15 13.58 -14.06
#